data_5d9538d53f980a90826616b7b8901090
#
_entry.id   5d9538d53f980a90826616b7b8901090
#
_cell.length_a   1.000
_cell.length_b   1.000
_cell.length_c   1.000
_cell.angle_alpha   90.00
_cell.angle_beta   90.00
_cell.angle_gamma   90.00
#
_symmetry.space_group_name_H-M   'P 1'
#
loop_
_entity.id
_entity.type
_entity.pdbx_description
1 polymer ?
#
loop_
_entity_poly.entity_id
_entity_poly.type
_entity_poly.pdbx_seq_one_letter_code
_entity_poly.pdbx_strand_id
1 'polypeptide(L)'
;MTLLKVVLAHYRWSFVGVMFLSLASAGLGIGVIAYINQRLITHADSAPLDQGLAAHVGVLPEFLGLILLLLAITLGAQLALTTLGHHFVHGLRGRLVKQILDTDIERLEQLGSANLLASLSSDIRNITLAFVRLPELVQGIVLTLGAVFYLGWLSPGMMLVTAIWVTLTIMGGSWLVTRVYRHLAEVREAESRLYADYEAVIDGRKELALNRPRARDYFDTRYSVNAREYRHHVVRADTYHLSAVNFSNIMMLGAIGIVFYLANGLGWASGEVAATFSLTLLFLRTPLIQAVGALPTLLGADVAFAKLRKLALAPVNVDFASSQ
;
A
#
# COMPACT_ATOMS: atom_id res chain seq x y z
N MET A 1 -12.17 5.70 10.26
CA MET A 1 -13.47 4.96 10.30
C MET A 1 -14.64 5.73 9.69
N THR A 2 -14.57 7.03 9.56
CA THR A 2 -15.61 7.87 8.93
C THR A 2 -15.76 7.65 7.42
N LEU A 3 -14.66 7.47 6.71
CA LEU A 3 -14.64 7.23 5.27
C LEU A 3 -15.39 5.94 4.90
N LEU A 4 -15.12 4.85 5.61
CA LEU A 4 -15.77 3.56 5.39
C LEU A 4 -17.31 3.63 5.60
N LYS A 5 -17.76 4.38 6.59
CA LYS A 5 -19.20 4.60 6.85
C LYS A 5 -19.89 5.36 5.72
N VAL A 6 -19.23 6.37 5.15
CA VAL A 6 -19.79 7.16 4.04
C VAL A 6 -19.88 6.35 2.76
N VAL A 7 -18.86 5.54 2.47
CA VAL A 7 -18.86 4.62 1.30
C VAL A 7 -19.95 3.58 1.42
N LEU A 8 -20.06 2.93 2.59
CA LEU A 8 -21.10 1.95 2.86
C LEU A 8 -22.51 2.56 2.77
N ALA A 9 -22.69 3.84 3.10
CA ALA A 9 -23.98 4.49 3.02
C ALA A 9 -24.45 4.74 1.56
N HIS A 10 -23.50 5.05 0.64
CA HIS A 10 -23.86 5.44 -0.73
C HIS A 10 -23.67 4.32 -1.78
N TYR A 11 -22.69 3.41 -1.57
CA TYR A 11 -22.28 2.38 -2.54
C TYR A 11 -22.25 0.98 -1.92
N ARG A 12 -23.12 0.70 -0.96
CA ARG A 12 -23.10 -0.54 -0.16
C ARG A 12 -23.04 -1.82 -0.99
N TRP A 13 -23.85 -1.95 -2.03
CA TRP A 13 -23.91 -3.17 -2.84
C TRP A 13 -22.65 -3.37 -3.70
N SER A 14 -22.19 -2.29 -4.34
CA SER A 14 -20.95 -2.35 -5.13
C SER A 14 -19.73 -2.61 -4.25
N PHE A 15 -19.68 -1.99 -3.07
CA PHE A 15 -18.60 -2.20 -2.11
C PHE A 15 -18.59 -3.63 -1.57
N VAL A 16 -19.76 -4.16 -1.16
CA VAL A 16 -19.90 -5.55 -0.70
C VAL A 16 -19.52 -6.53 -1.80
N GLY A 17 -19.95 -6.32 -3.05
CA GLY A 17 -19.57 -7.15 -4.19
C GLY A 17 -18.05 -7.18 -4.42
N VAL A 18 -17.40 -6.04 -4.37
CA VAL A 18 -15.93 -5.95 -4.51
C VAL A 18 -15.21 -6.60 -3.34
N MET A 19 -15.70 -6.42 -2.11
CA MET A 19 -15.14 -7.09 -0.92
C MET A 19 -15.27 -8.61 -1.02
N PHE A 20 -16.42 -9.10 -1.48
CA PHE A 20 -16.62 -10.53 -1.73
C PHE A 20 -15.64 -11.05 -2.80
N LEU A 21 -15.45 -10.31 -3.89
CA LEU A 21 -14.52 -10.69 -4.94
C LEU A 21 -13.07 -10.72 -4.44
N SER A 22 -12.68 -9.76 -3.57
CA SER A 22 -11.37 -9.73 -2.92
C SER A 22 -11.18 -10.92 -1.96
N LEU A 23 -12.22 -11.29 -1.21
CA LEU A 23 -12.22 -12.48 -0.36
C LEU A 23 -12.09 -13.76 -1.17
N ALA A 24 -12.83 -13.86 -2.29
CA ALA A 24 -12.75 -15.01 -3.22
C ALA A 24 -11.36 -15.14 -3.83
N SER A 25 -10.74 -14.02 -4.24
CA SER A 25 -9.35 -13.99 -4.72
C SER A 25 -8.37 -14.51 -3.66
N ALA A 26 -8.50 -14.04 -2.42
CA ALA A 26 -7.66 -14.49 -1.32
C ALA A 26 -7.85 -15.99 -1.01
N GLY A 27 -9.10 -16.46 -0.96
CA GLY A 27 -9.42 -17.89 -0.76
C GLY A 27 -8.86 -18.77 -1.87
N LEU A 28 -8.98 -18.34 -3.13
CA LEU A 28 -8.38 -19.03 -4.27
C LEU A 28 -6.85 -19.06 -4.19
N GLY A 29 -6.20 -17.97 -3.76
CA GLY A 29 -4.76 -17.94 -3.57
C GLY A 29 -4.27 -19.01 -2.60
N ILE A 30 -4.96 -19.16 -1.45
CA ILE A 30 -4.69 -20.23 -0.49
C ILE A 30 -5.00 -21.60 -1.08
N GLY A 31 -6.11 -21.72 -1.83
CA GLY A 31 -6.50 -22.93 -2.53
C GLY A 31 -5.44 -23.40 -3.54
N VAL A 32 -4.82 -22.47 -4.28
CA VAL A 32 -3.72 -22.79 -5.20
C VAL A 32 -2.50 -23.33 -4.43
N ILE A 33 -2.15 -22.73 -3.28
CA ILE A 33 -1.06 -23.25 -2.45
C ILE A 33 -1.38 -24.65 -1.93
N ALA A 34 -2.61 -24.89 -1.47
CA ALA A 34 -3.06 -26.19 -1.02
C ALA A 34 -3.04 -27.22 -2.15
N TYR A 35 -3.45 -26.82 -3.37
CA TYR A 35 -3.40 -27.66 -4.56
C TYR A 35 -1.95 -28.04 -4.93
N ILE A 36 -1.02 -27.07 -4.90
CA ILE A 36 0.41 -27.32 -5.11
C ILE A 36 0.92 -28.35 -4.11
N ASN A 37 0.63 -28.15 -2.82
CA ASN A 37 1.03 -29.09 -1.79
C ASN A 37 0.48 -30.50 -2.03
N GLN A 38 -0.82 -30.63 -2.23
CA GLN A 38 -1.49 -31.92 -2.29
C GLN A 38 -1.20 -32.67 -3.60
N ARG A 39 -1.16 -31.98 -4.73
CA ARG A 39 -1.05 -32.61 -6.06
C ARG A 39 0.35 -32.60 -6.64
N LEU A 40 1.11 -31.54 -6.45
CA LEU A 40 2.42 -31.40 -7.06
C LEU A 40 3.57 -31.86 -6.15
N ILE A 41 3.44 -31.69 -4.82
CA ILE A 41 4.50 -32.09 -3.87
C ILE A 41 4.26 -33.53 -3.39
N THR A 42 3.09 -33.83 -2.82
CA THR A 42 2.82 -35.14 -2.19
C THR A 42 2.71 -36.29 -3.20
N HIS A 43 2.16 -36.07 -4.39
CA HIS A 43 2.05 -37.11 -5.41
C HIS A 43 3.29 -37.32 -6.25
N ALA A 44 4.25 -36.38 -6.28
CA ALA A 44 5.51 -36.57 -7.00
C ALA A 44 6.36 -37.71 -6.43
N ASP A 45 6.27 -37.97 -5.11
CA ASP A 45 7.05 -39.01 -4.43
C ASP A 45 6.43 -40.41 -4.50
N SER A 46 5.16 -40.54 -4.91
CA SER A 46 4.40 -41.79 -4.85
C SER A 46 4.16 -42.49 -6.19
N ALA A 47 4.50 -41.88 -7.33
CA ALA A 47 4.27 -42.44 -8.65
C ALA A 47 5.47 -43.23 -9.19
N PRO A 48 5.31 -44.53 -9.63
CA PRO A 48 6.38 -45.23 -10.33
C PRO A 48 6.75 -44.48 -11.62
N LEU A 49 8.04 -44.46 -11.95
CA LEU A 49 8.61 -43.73 -13.09
C LEU A 49 7.97 -44.06 -14.46
N ASP A 50 7.39 -45.24 -14.56
CA ASP A 50 6.79 -45.76 -15.81
C ASP A 50 5.35 -45.26 -16.10
N GLN A 51 4.62 -44.76 -15.07
CA GLN A 51 3.29 -44.15 -15.23
C GLN A 51 3.29 -42.61 -15.10
N GLY A 52 4.47 -42.04 -14.84
CA GLY A 52 4.62 -40.66 -14.43
C GLY A 52 4.21 -39.63 -15.49
N LEU A 53 4.52 -39.85 -16.76
CA LEU A 53 4.25 -38.84 -17.82
C LEU A 53 2.75 -38.67 -18.12
N ALA A 54 1.98 -39.73 -18.18
CA ALA A 54 0.56 -39.65 -18.51
C ALA A 54 -0.29 -39.09 -17.33
N ALA A 55 0.08 -39.41 -16.08
CA ALA A 55 -0.59 -38.90 -14.89
C ALA A 55 -0.30 -37.39 -14.67
N HIS A 56 0.91 -36.92 -15.02
CA HIS A 56 1.32 -35.53 -14.86
C HIS A 56 0.77 -34.60 -15.95
N VAL A 57 0.48 -35.09 -17.14
CA VAL A 57 -0.12 -34.32 -18.24
C VAL A 57 -1.51 -33.79 -17.88
N GLY A 58 -2.30 -34.55 -17.08
CA GLY A 58 -3.62 -34.12 -16.62
C GLY A 58 -3.63 -33.05 -15.56
N VAL A 59 -2.57 -32.97 -14.73
CA VAL A 59 -2.47 -32.00 -13.62
C VAL A 59 -2.10 -30.59 -14.11
N LEU A 60 -1.34 -30.48 -15.20
CA LEU A 60 -0.90 -29.21 -15.75
C LEU A 60 -2.05 -28.30 -16.23
N PRO A 61 -3.04 -28.78 -17.03
CA PRO A 61 -4.15 -27.94 -17.46
C PRO A 61 -5.05 -27.52 -16.28
N GLU A 62 -5.25 -28.37 -15.27
CA GLU A 62 -5.98 -27.99 -14.04
C GLU A 62 -5.27 -26.87 -13.29
N PHE A 63 -3.98 -26.99 -13.12
CA PHE A 63 -3.15 -25.97 -12.47
C PHE A 63 -3.16 -24.64 -13.25
N LEU A 64 -2.99 -24.69 -14.57
CA LEU A 64 -3.06 -23.50 -15.41
C LEU A 64 -4.45 -22.85 -15.37
N GLY A 65 -5.52 -23.67 -15.33
CA GLY A 65 -6.89 -23.19 -15.16
C GLY A 65 -7.08 -22.45 -13.84
N LEU A 66 -6.56 -22.99 -12.73
CA LEU A 66 -6.61 -22.36 -11.42
C LEU A 66 -5.82 -21.02 -11.38
N ILE A 67 -4.64 -20.98 -12.01
CA ILE A 67 -3.84 -19.75 -12.10
C ILE A 67 -4.56 -18.69 -12.94
N LEU A 68 -5.13 -19.06 -14.08
CA LEU A 68 -5.92 -18.14 -14.92
C LEU A 68 -7.16 -17.62 -14.19
N LEU A 69 -7.85 -18.50 -13.46
CA LEU A 69 -8.99 -18.14 -12.64
C LEU A 69 -8.59 -17.16 -11.52
N LEU A 70 -7.49 -17.45 -10.81
CA LEU A 70 -6.94 -16.57 -9.78
C LEU A 70 -6.58 -15.19 -10.36
N LEU A 71 -5.91 -15.17 -11.51
CA LEU A 71 -5.57 -13.94 -12.21
C LEU A 71 -6.82 -13.14 -12.58
N ALA A 72 -7.82 -13.77 -13.18
CA ALA A 72 -9.06 -13.12 -13.61
C ALA A 72 -9.85 -12.53 -12.42
N ILE A 73 -9.98 -13.27 -11.32
CA ILE A 73 -10.69 -12.81 -10.13
C ILE A 73 -9.90 -11.70 -9.42
N THR A 74 -8.57 -11.82 -9.32
CA THR A 74 -7.74 -10.79 -8.67
C THR A 74 -7.76 -9.48 -9.47
N LEU A 75 -7.58 -9.54 -10.79
CA LEU A 75 -7.68 -8.37 -11.66
C LEU A 75 -9.09 -7.76 -11.63
N GLY A 76 -10.13 -8.62 -11.69
CA GLY A 76 -11.52 -8.18 -11.61
C GLY A 76 -11.81 -7.44 -10.31
N ALA A 77 -11.34 -7.96 -9.17
CA ALA A 77 -11.49 -7.31 -7.86
C ALA A 77 -10.79 -5.94 -7.82
N GLN A 78 -9.55 -5.87 -8.30
CA GLN A 78 -8.76 -4.63 -8.30
C GLN A 78 -9.37 -3.58 -9.23
N LEU A 79 -9.76 -3.96 -10.45
CA LEU A 79 -10.40 -3.05 -11.42
C LEU A 79 -11.74 -2.54 -10.92
N ALA A 80 -12.59 -3.42 -10.37
CA ALA A 80 -13.88 -3.04 -9.82
C ALA A 80 -13.75 -2.03 -8.68
N LEU A 81 -12.80 -2.23 -7.77
CA LEU A 81 -12.59 -1.30 -6.66
C LEU A 81 -11.94 0.01 -7.08
N THR A 82 -11.00 -0.03 -8.02
CA THR A 82 -10.41 1.18 -8.59
C THR A 82 -11.49 2.03 -9.28
N THR A 83 -12.34 1.41 -10.08
CA THR A 83 -13.46 2.09 -10.74
C THR A 83 -14.45 2.67 -9.73
N LEU A 84 -14.82 1.90 -8.71
CA LEU A 84 -15.69 2.36 -7.62
C LEU A 84 -15.08 3.55 -6.88
N GLY A 85 -13.77 3.49 -6.57
CA GLY A 85 -13.04 4.56 -5.91
C GLY A 85 -13.04 5.86 -6.72
N HIS A 86 -12.78 5.79 -8.03
CA HIS A 86 -12.80 6.96 -8.90
C HIS A 86 -14.20 7.55 -9.08
N HIS A 87 -15.25 6.73 -9.18
CA HIS A 87 -16.64 7.21 -9.19
C HIS A 87 -17.02 7.93 -7.89
N PHE A 88 -16.64 7.36 -6.74
CA PHE A 88 -16.86 8.01 -5.44
C PHE A 88 -16.16 9.38 -5.37
N VAL A 89 -14.89 9.43 -5.78
CA VAL A 89 -14.10 10.68 -5.76
C VAL A 89 -14.66 11.72 -6.72
N HIS A 90 -15.10 11.30 -7.90
CA HIS A 90 -15.78 12.19 -8.85
C HIS A 90 -17.05 12.79 -8.23
N GLY A 91 -17.90 11.96 -7.64
CA GLY A 91 -19.09 12.42 -6.92
C GLY A 91 -18.78 13.33 -5.74
N LEU A 92 -17.71 13.03 -4.97
CA LEU A 92 -17.28 13.86 -3.85
C LEU A 92 -16.81 15.25 -4.33
N ARG A 93 -16.02 15.32 -5.40
CA ARG A 93 -15.60 16.61 -6.01
C ARG A 93 -16.80 17.43 -6.46
N GLY A 94 -17.73 16.82 -7.19
CA GLY A 94 -18.93 17.49 -7.65
C GLY A 94 -19.77 18.05 -6.49
N ARG A 95 -19.95 17.29 -5.41
CA ARG A 95 -20.64 17.76 -4.20
C ARG A 95 -19.92 18.92 -3.53
N LEU A 96 -18.60 18.86 -3.37
CA LEU A 96 -17.82 19.95 -2.78
C LEU A 96 -17.91 21.23 -3.61
N VAL A 97 -17.82 21.14 -4.93
CA VAL A 97 -18.00 22.31 -5.80
C VAL A 97 -19.40 22.90 -5.67
N LYS A 98 -20.45 22.07 -5.67
CA LYS A 98 -21.83 22.54 -5.44
C LYS A 98 -21.98 23.19 -4.05
N GLN A 99 -21.43 22.61 -3.00
CA GLN A 99 -21.45 23.20 -1.67
C GLN A 99 -20.73 24.54 -1.59
N ILE A 100 -19.60 24.70 -2.31
CA ILE A 100 -18.91 25.99 -2.42
C ILE A 100 -19.79 27.02 -3.11
N LEU A 101 -20.48 26.65 -4.19
CA LEU A 101 -21.40 27.56 -4.91
C LEU A 101 -22.62 27.98 -4.08
N ASP A 102 -23.07 27.10 -3.16
CA ASP A 102 -24.20 27.37 -2.26
C ASP A 102 -23.80 28.06 -0.95
N THR A 103 -22.49 28.19 -0.67
CA THR A 103 -21.99 28.79 0.58
C THR A 103 -21.88 30.31 0.43
N ASP A 104 -22.27 31.04 1.47
CA ASP A 104 -22.20 32.49 1.52
C ASP A 104 -20.78 33.02 1.28
N ILE A 105 -20.68 34.14 0.56
CA ILE A 105 -19.38 34.75 0.18
C ILE A 105 -18.54 35.08 1.40
N GLU A 106 -19.16 35.62 2.47
CA GLU A 106 -18.51 35.96 3.71
C GLU A 106 -17.81 34.73 4.33
N ARG A 107 -18.48 33.57 4.31
CA ARG A 107 -17.92 32.31 4.81
C ARG A 107 -16.75 31.81 3.93
N LEU A 108 -16.87 31.95 2.62
CA LEU A 108 -15.80 31.60 1.67
C LEU A 108 -14.55 32.46 1.85
N GLU A 109 -14.74 33.76 2.09
CA GLU A 109 -13.64 34.69 2.40
C GLU A 109 -12.94 34.33 3.72
N GLN A 110 -13.69 33.96 4.77
CA GLN A 110 -13.12 33.48 6.05
C GLN A 110 -12.30 32.20 5.87
N LEU A 111 -12.73 31.28 5.03
CA LEU A 111 -12.03 30.02 4.76
C LEU A 111 -10.76 30.25 3.93
N GLY A 112 -10.77 31.23 3.06
CA GLY A 112 -9.67 31.60 2.15
C GLY A 112 -9.53 30.64 0.96
N SER A 113 -9.16 31.19 -0.19
CA SER A 113 -9.01 30.43 -1.44
C SER A 113 -7.97 29.32 -1.37
N ALA A 114 -6.89 29.52 -0.63
CA ALA A 114 -5.83 28.52 -0.46
C ALA A 114 -6.32 27.25 0.26
N ASN A 115 -7.14 27.37 1.31
CA ASN A 115 -7.73 26.23 2.01
C ASN A 115 -8.73 25.48 1.15
N LEU A 116 -9.57 26.19 0.39
CA LEU A 116 -10.53 25.59 -0.53
C LEU A 116 -9.83 24.84 -1.65
N LEU A 117 -8.78 25.42 -2.23
CA LEU A 117 -7.98 24.77 -3.28
C LEU A 117 -7.26 23.55 -2.75
N ALA A 118 -6.65 23.62 -1.55
CA ALA A 118 -6.01 22.49 -0.90
C ALA A 118 -7.00 21.33 -0.66
N SER A 119 -8.23 21.65 -0.24
CA SER A 119 -9.29 20.66 -0.01
C SER A 119 -9.74 20.00 -1.30
N LEU A 120 -9.93 20.75 -2.38
CA LEU A 120 -10.33 20.24 -3.71
C LEU A 120 -9.21 19.45 -4.42
N SER A 121 -7.96 19.64 -4.05
CA SER A 121 -6.81 19.00 -4.68
C SER A 121 -6.15 17.95 -3.78
N SER A 122 -5.44 18.38 -2.75
CA SER A 122 -4.61 17.52 -1.90
C SER A 122 -5.43 16.57 -1.02
N ASP A 123 -6.48 17.09 -0.35
CA ASP A 123 -7.28 16.26 0.56
C ASP A 123 -8.08 15.21 -0.21
N ILE A 124 -8.66 15.57 -1.35
CA ILE A 124 -9.34 14.59 -2.22
C ILE A 124 -8.36 13.57 -2.80
N ARG A 125 -7.15 13.97 -3.17
CA ARG A 125 -6.12 13.03 -3.64
C ARG A 125 -5.78 12.00 -2.57
N ASN A 126 -5.63 12.41 -1.31
CA ASN A 126 -5.37 11.49 -0.20
C ASN A 126 -6.51 10.49 -0.02
N ILE A 127 -7.76 10.93 -0.14
CA ILE A 127 -8.94 10.07 -0.12
C ILE A 127 -8.91 9.08 -1.30
N THR A 128 -8.58 9.54 -2.51
CA THR A 128 -8.46 8.68 -3.70
C THR A 128 -7.42 7.57 -3.50
N LEU A 129 -6.24 7.94 -2.99
CA LEU A 129 -5.17 6.97 -2.72
C LEU A 129 -5.59 5.91 -1.70
N ALA A 130 -6.37 6.29 -0.68
CA ALA A 130 -6.88 5.34 0.29
C ALA A 130 -7.84 4.31 -0.34
N PHE A 131 -8.70 4.75 -1.28
CA PHE A 131 -9.57 3.83 -2.01
C PHE A 131 -8.78 2.83 -2.87
N VAL A 132 -7.73 3.29 -3.53
CA VAL A 132 -6.84 2.42 -4.33
C VAL A 132 -6.10 1.42 -3.45
N ARG A 133 -5.75 1.81 -2.21
CA ARG A 133 -5.01 0.96 -1.27
C ARG A 133 -5.90 0.04 -0.41
N LEU A 134 -7.18 0.31 -0.34
CA LEU A 134 -8.12 -0.48 0.47
C LEU A 134 -8.18 -1.98 0.08
N PRO A 135 -8.17 -2.38 -1.22
CA PRO A 135 -8.10 -3.77 -1.62
C PRO A 135 -6.85 -4.47 -1.12
N GLU A 136 -5.71 -3.80 -1.24
CA GLU A 136 -4.42 -4.34 -0.80
C GLU A 136 -4.45 -4.67 0.69
N LEU A 137 -5.03 -3.79 1.51
CA LEU A 137 -5.21 -4.03 2.95
C LEU A 137 -6.10 -5.25 3.21
N VAL A 138 -7.28 -5.29 2.58
CA VAL A 138 -8.26 -6.36 2.81
C VAL A 138 -7.71 -7.69 2.32
N GLN A 139 -7.16 -7.73 1.12
CA GLN A 139 -6.55 -8.93 0.55
C GLN A 139 -5.38 -9.43 1.43
N GLY A 140 -4.52 -8.51 1.87
CA GLY A 140 -3.39 -8.83 2.75
C GLY A 140 -3.83 -9.43 4.09
N ILE A 141 -4.85 -8.85 4.73
CA ILE A 141 -5.40 -9.37 6.00
C ILE A 141 -6.00 -10.76 5.80
N VAL A 142 -6.84 -10.93 4.77
CA VAL A 142 -7.53 -12.20 4.54
C VAL A 142 -6.56 -13.31 4.16
N LEU A 143 -5.60 -13.03 3.28
CA LEU A 143 -4.54 -13.98 2.92
C LEU A 143 -3.71 -14.35 4.15
N THR A 144 -3.36 -13.40 4.99
CA THR A 144 -2.58 -13.66 6.20
C THR A 144 -3.35 -14.53 7.19
N LEU A 145 -4.62 -14.21 7.45
CA LEU A 145 -5.46 -15.02 8.35
C LEU A 145 -5.68 -16.43 7.81
N GLY A 146 -5.97 -16.55 6.51
CA GLY A 146 -6.14 -17.85 5.86
C GLY A 146 -4.87 -18.68 5.85
N ALA A 147 -3.71 -18.06 5.62
CA ALA A 147 -2.42 -18.74 5.69
C ALA A 147 -2.09 -19.20 7.13
N VAL A 148 -2.32 -18.36 8.13
CA VAL A 148 -2.14 -18.74 9.55
C VAL A 148 -3.02 -19.94 9.89
N PHE A 149 -4.27 -19.92 9.47
CA PHE A 149 -5.18 -21.05 9.67
C PHE A 149 -4.70 -22.33 8.95
N TYR A 150 -4.34 -22.21 7.68
CA TYR A 150 -3.87 -23.34 6.87
C TYR A 150 -2.55 -23.93 7.39
N LEU A 151 -1.56 -23.09 7.68
CA LEU A 151 -0.27 -23.54 8.22
C LEU A 151 -0.41 -24.08 9.66
N GLY A 152 -1.31 -23.50 10.45
CA GLY A 152 -1.63 -24.02 11.80
C GLY A 152 -2.26 -25.39 11.77
N TRP A 153 -3.06 -25.69 10.75
CA TRP A 153 -3.62 -27.03 10.52
C TRP A 153 -2.52 -28.03 10.14
N LEU A 154 -1.56 -27.64 9.31
CA LEU A 154 -0.46 -28.50 8.88
C LEU A 154 0.51 -28.83 10.02
N SER A 155 0.99 -27.81 10.75
CA SER A 155 1.91 -27.97 11.88
C SER A 155 1.83 -26.77 12.84
N PRO A 156 1.13 -26.91 13.99
CA PRO A 156 0.96 -25.81 14.95
C PRO A 156 2.29 -25.29 15.52
N GLY A 157 3.24 -26.19 15.78
CA GLY A 157 4.55 -25.82 16.33
C GLY A 157 5.38 -24.98 15.35
N MET A 158 5.46 -25.41 14.09
CA MET A 158 6.16 -24.65 13.05
C MET A 158 5.48 -23.31 12.79
N MET A 159 4.14 -23.28 12.78
CA MET A 159 3.36 -22.05 12.60
C MET A 159 3.67 -21.03 13.68
N LEU A 160 3.74 -21.43 14.97
CA LEU A 160 4.08 -20.53 16.07
C LEU A 160 5.46 -19.89 15.89
N VAL A 161 6.49 -20.69 15.61
CA VAL A 161 7.86 -20.17 15.41
C VAL A 161 7.92 -19.25 14.21
N THR A 162 7.29 -19.64 13.10
CA THR A 162 7.22 -18.82 11.87
C THR A 162 6.46 -17.51 12.12
N ALA A 163 5.35 -17.54 12.85
CA ALA A 163 4.57 -16.34 13.19
C ALA A 163 5.36 -15.39 14.08
N ILE A 164 6.11 -15.89 15.07
CA ILE A 164 7.00 -15.08 15.89
C ILE A 164 8.08 -14.42 15.03
N TRP A 165 8.73 -15.19 14.13
CA TRP A 165 9.75 -14.66 13.24
C TRP A 165 9.23 -13.58 12.30
N VAL A 166 8.06 -13.80 11.67
CA VAL A 166 7.40 -12.82 10.80
C VAL A 166 7.01 -11.57 11.60
N THR A 167 6.51 -11.72 12.82
CA THR A 167 6.18 -10.59 13.68
C THR A 167 7.43 -9.76 14.02
N LEU A 168 8.54 -10.40 14.38
CA LEU A 168 9.82 -9.71 14.61
C LEU A 168 10.31 -8.99 13.36
N THR A 169 10.13 -9.60 12.18
CA THR A 169 10.47 -8.99 10.90
C THR A 169 9.63 -7.73 10.65
N ILE A 170 8.32 -7.80 10.89
CA ILE A 170 7.42 -6.65 10.74
C ILE A 170 7.79 -5.53 11.73
N MET A 171 8.07 -5.88 12.99
CA MET A 171 8.47 -4.89 13.99
C MET A 171 9.80 -4.20 13.64
N GLY A 172 10.81 -4.95 13.24
CA GLY A 172 12.09 -4.39 12.80
C GLY A 172 11.96 -3.54 11.54
N GLY A 173 11.20 -4.03 10.56
CA GLY A 173 10.91 -3.29 9.33
C GLY A 173 10.15 -2.00 9.59
N SER A 174 9.12 -2.03 10.42
CA SER A 174 8.31 -0.85 10.76
C SER A 174 9.12 0.21 11.52
N TRP A 175 10.04 -0.20 12.38
CA TRP A 175 10.97 0.72 13.04
C TRP A 175 11.85 1.46 12.02
N LEU A 176 12.41 0.74 11.04
CA LEU A 176 13.21 1.35 9.97
C LEU A 176 12.36 2.31 9.11
N VAL A 177 11.16 1.89 8.73
CA VAL A 177 10.22 2.71 7.94
C VAL A 177 9.83 3.99 8.68
N THR A 178 9.64 3.94 10.00
CA THR A 178 9.37 5.14 10.81
C THR A 178 10.52 6.15 10.73
N ARG A 179 11.76 5.68 10.65
CA ARG A 179 12.93 6.56 10.44
C ARG A 179 12.93 7.19 9.05
N VAL A 180 12.51 6.44 8.01
CA VAL A 180 12.32 6.98 6.65
C VAL A 180 11.35 8.16 6.67
N TYR A 181 10.16 7.98 7.27
CA TYR A 181 9.14 9.04 7.31
C TYR A 181 9.62 10.30 8.04
N ARG A 182 10.39 10.16 9.11
CA ARG A 182 10.97 11.30 9.82
C ARG A 182 11.90 12.10 8.90
N HIS A 183 12.84 11.45 8.23
CA HIS A 183 13.76 12.13 7.32
C HIS A 183 13.06 12.68 6.07
N LEU A 184 12.01 12.03 5.57
CA LEU A 184 11.22 12.57 4.47
C LEU A 184 10.49 13.88 4.83
N ALA A 185 10.10 14.08 6.08
CA ALA A 185 9.54 15.35 6.54
C ALA A 185 10.60 16.45 6.49
N GLU A 186 11.81 16.16 6.99
CA GLU A 186 12.97 17.08 6.96
C GLU A 186 13.42 17.36 5.52
N VAL A 187 13.38 16.36 4.62
CA VAL A 187 13.64 16.54 3.18
C VAL A 187 12.70 17.57 2.58
N ARG A 188 11.39 17.49 2.85
CA ARG A 188 10.41 18.44 2.32
C ARG A 188 10.67 19.87 2.79
N GLU A 189 11.06 20.03 4.04
CA GLU A 189 11.40 21.36 4.59
C GLU A 189 12.67 21.93 3.96
N ALA A 190 13.74 21.11 3.83
CA ALA A 190 14.97 21.48 3.16
C ALA A 190 14.75 21.77 1.66
N GLU A 191 13.89 21.00 1.00
CA GLU A 191 13.50 21.21 -0.39
C GLU A 191 12.79 22.55 -0.60
N SER A 192 11.89 22.92 0.33
CA SER A 192 11.22 24.24 0.29
C SER A 192 12.21 25.38 0.41
N ARG A 193 13.25 25.25 1.26
CA ARG A 193 14.32 26.24 1.35
C ARG A 193 15.14 26.33 0.07
N LEU A 194 15.44 25.20 -0.58
CA LEU A 194 16.11 25.17 -1.88
C LEU A 194 15.30 25.84 -2.98
N TYR A 195 13.99 25.61 -3.03
CA TYR A 195 13.11 26.28 -4.00
C TYR A 195 13.12 27.79 -3.81
N ALA A 196 13.09 28.28 -2.57
CA ALA A 196 13.24 29.71 -2.28
C ALA A 196 14.59 30.27 -2.73
N ASP A 197 15.68 29.49 -2.60
CA ASP A 197 16.98 29.86 -3.11
C ASP A 197 17.03 29.91 -4.64
N TYR A 198 16.38 28.96 -5.34
CA TYR A 198 16.28 28.98 -6.79
C TYR A 198 15.48 30.20 -7.28
N GLU A 199 14.36 30.50 -6.65
CA GLU A 199 13.54 31.67 -6.95
C GLU A 199 14.36 32.97 -6.77
N ALA A 200 15.06 33.10 -5.64
CA ALA A 200 15.92 34.26 -5.38
C ALA A 200 17.04 34.45 -6.42
N VAL A 201 17.63 33.35 -6.91
CA VAL A 201 18.65 33.40 -7.98
C VAL A 201 18.02 33.78 -9.32
N ILE A 202 16.85 33.24 -9.65
CA ILE A 202 16.15 33.51 -10.92
C ILE A 202 15.68 34.97 -10.97
N ASP A 203 15.05 35.43 -9.91
CA ASP A 203 14.52 36.79 -9.83
C ASP A 203 15.65 37.84 -9.69
N GLY A 204 16.67 37.55 -8.89
CA GLY A 204 17.85 38.40 -8.69
C GLY A 204 18.93 38.24 -9.75
N ARG A 205 18.67 37.56 -10.88
CA ARG A 205 19.70 37.23 -11.89
C ARG A 205 20.44 38.44 -12.46
N LYS A 206 19.77 39.58 -12.60
CA LYS A 206 20.37 40.83 -13.13
C LYS A 206 21.38 41.43 -12.13
N GLU A 207 20.97 41.52 -10.88
CA GLU A 207 21.78 42.04 -9.77
C GLU A 207 22.98 41.12 -9.49
N LEU A 208 22.77 39.82 -9.49
CA LEU A 208 23.82 38.82 -9.29
C LEU A 208 24.81 38.79 -10.47
N ALA A 209 24.34 39.00 -11.69
CA ALA A 209 25.22 39.12 -12.87
C ALA A 209 26.11 40.34 -12.84
N LEU A 210 25.60 41.46 -12.33
CA LEU A 210 26.35 42.73 -12.21
C LEU A 210 27.28 42.74 -11.00
N ASN A 211 27.00 41.94 -9.95
CA ASN A 211 27.81 41.91 -8.72
C ASN A 211 28.29 40.48 -8.43
N ARG A 212 29.39 40.09 -9.03
CA ARG A 212 29.99 38.75 -8.90
C ARG A 212 30.39 38.38 -7.46
N PRO A 213 30.97 39.27 -6.65
CA PRO A 213 31.25 38.99 -5.24
C PRO A 213 29.99 38.60 -4.46
N ARG A 214 28.87 39.33 -4.63
CA ARG A 214 27.59 39.04 -4.00
C ARG A 214 27.01 37.73 -4.47
N ALA A 215 27.12 37.39 -5.75
CA ALA A 215 26.68 36.11 -6.31
C ALA A 215 27.43 34.93 -5.68
N ARG A 216 28.76 35.08 -5.50
CA ARG A 216 29.61 34.10 -4.85
C ARG A 216 29.25 33.92 -3.37
N ASP A 217 29.09 35.01 -2.65
CA ASP A 217 28.70 34.99 -1.23
C ASP A 217 27.35 34.30 -1.04
N TYR A 218 26.35 34.61 -1.86
CA TYR A 218 25.05 33.96 -1.85
C TYR A 218 25.17 32.44 -2.10
N PHE A 219 25.98 32.04 -3.09
CA PHE A 219 26.21 30.65 -3.40
C PHE A 219 26.87 29.89 -2.25
N ASP A 220 27.93 30.46 -1.66
CA ASP A 220 28.73 29.79 -0.64
C ASP A 220 28.04 29.78 0.74
N THR A 221 27.36 30.85 1.14
CA THR A 221 26.81 31.02 2.48
C THR A 221 25.36 30.52 2.60
N ARG A 222 24.57 30.62 1.55
CA ARG A 222 23.14 30.28 1.58
C ARG A 222 22.81 29.03 0.79
N TYR A 223 22.97 29.08 -0.53
CA TYR A 223 22.62 27.95 -1.39
C TYR A 223 23.36 26.65 -1.04
N SER A 224 24.69 26.72 -0.91
CA SER A 224 25.50 25.53 -0.62
C SER A 224 25.21 24.91 0.76
N VAL A 225 24.78 25.71 1.72
CA VAL A 225 24.38 25.26 3.06
C VAL A 225 23.06 24.48 2.95
N ASN A 226 22.04 25.09 2.35
CA ASN A 226 20.73 24.46 2.16
C ASN A 226 20.82 23.21 1.28
N ALA A 227 21.63 23.23 0.22
CA ALA A 227 21.86 22.08 -0.65
C ALA A 227 22.54 20.91 0.07
N ARG A 228 23.49 21.19 0.98
CA ARG A 228 24.12 20.15 1.81
C ARG A 228 23.15 19.55 2.82
N GLU A 229 22.32 20.37 3.43
CA GLU A 229 21.29 19.92 4.36
C GLU A 229 20.26 19.02 3.65
N TYR A 230 19.72 19.46 2.51
CA TYR A 230 18.84 18.65 1.67
C TYR A 230 19.47 17.30 1.31
N ARG A 231 20.71 17.31 0.79
CA ARG A 231 21.43 16.08 0.47
C ARG A 231 21.58 15.16 1.68
N HIS A 232 21.90 15.72 2.86
CA HIS A 232 22.05 14.94 4.07
C HIS A 232 20.77 14.16 4.42
N HIS A 233 19.62 14.82 4.39
CA HIS A 233 18.34 14.20 4.72
C HIS A 233 17.89 13.20 3.65
N VAL A 234 18.10 13.49 2.36
CA VAL A 234 17.81 12.56 1.26
C VAL A 234 18.64 11.27 1.41
N VAL A 235 19.95 11.39 1.59
CA VAL A 235 20.83 10.23 1.77
C VAL A 235 20.42 9.40 2.99
N ARG A 236 20.04 10.05 4.09
CA ARG A 236 19.55 9.36 5.29
C ARG A 236 18.23 8.63 5.04
N ALA A 237 17.28 9.30 4.38
CA ALA A 237 15.99 8.70 4.04
C ALA A 237 16.19 7.44 3.15
N ASP A 238 17.00 7.57 2.11
CA ASP A 238 17.31 6.47 1.18
C ASP A 238 18.06 5.33 1.89
N THR A 239 19.02 5.66 2.77
CA THR A 239 19.74 4.64 3.55
C THR A 239 18.78 3.82 4.42
N TYR A 240 17.87 4.47 5.15
CA TYR A 240 16.88 3.76 5.97
C TYR A 240 15.89 2.98 5.11
N HIS A 241 15.48 3.52 3.95
CA HIS A 241 14.60 2.82 3.02
C HIS A 241 15.24 1.55 2.47
N LEU A 242 16.46 1.64 1.96
CA LEU A 242 17.21 0.48 1.46
C LEU A 242 17.49 -0.53 2.56
N SER A 243 17.81 -0.05 3.77
CA SER A 243 17.99 -0.93 4.94
C SER A 243 16.71 -1.67 5.30
N ALA A 244 15.55 -1.02 5.26
CA ALA A 244 14.26 -1.65 5.54
C ALA A 244 13.93 -2.74 4.49
N VAL A 245 14.15 -2.45 3.20
CA VAL A 245 13.94 -3.41 2.11
C VAL A 245 14.87 -4.62 2.26
N ASN A 246 16.17 -4.39 2.44
CA ASN A 246 17.15 -5.46 2.59
C ASN A 246 16.93 -6.29 3.85
N PHE A 247 16.64 -5.64 4.99
CA PHE A 247 16.28 -6.31 6.22
C PHE A 247 15.09 -7.26 6.01
N SER A 248 13.99 -6.76 5.42
CA SER A 248 12.80 -7.58 5.14
C SER A 248 13.11 -8.75 4.22
N ASN A 249 13.94 -8.55 3.20
CA ASN A 249 14.33 -9.60 2.26
C ASN A 249 15.14 -10.71 2.95
N ILE A 250 16.15 -10.32 3.75
CA ILE A 250 17.05 -11.25 4.45
C ILE A 250 16.27 -11.99 5.55
N MET A 251 15.43 -11.30 6.31
CA MET A 251 14.60 -11.93 7.34
C MET A 251 13.60 -12.94 6.75
N MET A 252 13.07 -12.65 5.56
CA MET A 252 12.18 -13.60 4.89
C MET A 252 12.92 -14.84 4.39
N LEU A 253 14.13 -14.68 3.85
CA LEU A 253 15.00 -15.81 3.53
C LEU A 253 15.36 -16.62 4.79
N GLY A 254 15.62 -15.93 5.91
CA GLY A 254 15.84 -16.54 7.22
C GLY A 254 14.64 -17.35 7.71
N ALA A 255 13.41 -16.87 7.47
CA ALA A 255 12.19 -17.61 7.78
C ALA A 255 12.13 -18.97 7.06
N ILE A 256 12.46 -18.98 5.77
CA ILE A 256 12.54 -20.22 4.96
C ILE A 256 13.60 -21.17 5.55
N GLY A 257 14.78 -20.65 5.88
CA GLY A 257 15.84 -21.45 6.50
C GLY A 257 15.41 -22.06 7.84
N ILE A 258 14.72 -21.29 8.70
CA ILE A 258 14.18 -21.79 9.97
C ILE A 258 13.14 -22.88 9.75
N VAL A 259 12.24 -22.71 8.80
CA VAL A 259 11.21 -23.71 8.46
C VAL A 259 11.86 -25.03 8.08
N PHE A 260 12.87 -25.04 7.21
CA PHE A 260 13.58 -26.26 6.83
C PHE A 260 14.39 -26.83 7.98
N TYR A 261 14.99 -26.00 8.84
CA TYR A 261 15.69 -26.48 10.03
C TYR A 261 14.74 -27.15 11.02
N LEU A 262 13.56 -26.58 11.28
CA LEU A 262 12.56 -27.17 12.17
C LEU A 262 12.03 -28.51 11.62
N ALA A 263 11.77 -28.56 10.31
CA ALA A 263 11.27 -29.79 9.69
C ALA A 263 12.32 -30.89 9.65
N ASN A 264 13.47 -30.64 9.02
CA ASN A 264 14.47 -31.66 8.74
C ASN A 264 15.47 -31.85 9.90
N GLY A 265 15.82 -30.75 10.61
CA GLY A 265 16.77 -30.78 11.73
C GLY A 265 16.17 -31.30 13.04
N LEU A 266 14.96 -30.82 13.36
CA LEU A 266 14.27 -31.22 14.60
C LEU A 266 13.16 -32.27 14.37
N GLY A 267 12.85 -32.62 13.12
CA GLY A 267 11.87 -33.63 12.79
C GLY A 267 10.42 -33.23 13.14
N TRP A 268 10.10 -31.92 13.20
CA TRP A 268 8.77 -31.46 13.57
C TRP A 268 7.72 -31.67 12.48
N ALA A 269 8.14 -31.79 11.23
CA ALA A 269 7.28 -32.04 10.09
C ALA A 269 8.06 -32.66 8.93
N SER A 270 7.35 -33.14 7.90
CA SER A 270 7.97 -33.63 6.67
C SER A 270 8.57 -32.50 5.82
N GLY A 271 9.46 -32.85 4.90
CA GLY A 271 10.02 -31.88 3.92
C GLY A 271 8.95 -31.25 3.04
N GLU A 272 7.85 -31.98 2.75
CA GLU A 272 6.70 -31.47 2.02
C GLU A 272 5.99 -30.32 2.76
N VAL A 273 5.81 -30.49 4.08
CA VAL A 273 5.25 -29.43 4.92
C VAL A 273 6.16 -28.21 4.94
N ALA A 274 7.50 -28.40 5.03
CA ALA A 274 8.46 -27.31 4.95
C ALA A 274 8.42 -26.56 3.62
N ALA A 275 8.28 -27.29 2.52
CA ALA A 275 8.10 -26.69 1.19
C ALA A 275 6.81 -25.84 1.12
N THR A 276 5.70 -26.36 1.65
CA THR A 276 4.43 -25.64 1.73
C THR A 276 4.51 -24.36 2.55
N PHE A 277 5.16 -24.42 3.72
CA PHE A 277 5.44 -23.23 4.54
C PHE A 277 6.25 -22.20 3.76
N SER A 278 7.30 -22.64 3.08
CA SER A 278 8.18 -21.75 2.30
C SER A 278 7.45 -21.08 1.13
N LEU A 279 6.67 -21.82 0.38
CA LEU A 279 5.83 -21.29 -0.70
C LEU A 279 4.79 -20.30 -0.17
N THR A 280 4.13 -20.63 0.94
CA THR A 280 3.15 -19.75 1.57
C THR A 280 3.79 -18.45 2.03
N LEU A 281 4.96 -18.48 2.66
CA LEU A 281 5.70 -17.30 3.08
C LEU A 281 6.11 -16.41 1.89
N LEU A 282 6.60 -17.03 0.81
CA LEU A 282 6.96 -16.29 -0.41
C LEU A 282 5.72 -15.61 -1.04
N PHE A 283 4.60 -16.31 -1.08
CA PHE A 283 3.35 -15.78 -1.62
C PHE A 283 2.76 -14.65 -0.75
N LEU A 284 2.82 -14.80 0.58
CA LEU A 284 2.31 -13.81 1.53
C LEU A 284 3.14 -12.54 1.61
N ARG A 285 4.39 -12.60 1.21
CA ARG A 285 5.34 -11.48 1.38
C ARG A 285 4.81 -10.17 0.78
N THR A 286 4.41 -10.19 -0.48
CA THR A 286 3.94 -8.99 -1.18
C THR A 286 2.62 -8.47 -0.63
N PRO A 287 1.55 -9.27 -0.47
CA PRO A 287 0.30 -8.83 0.13
C PRO A 287 0.47 -8.27 1.56
N LEU A 288 1.35 -8.86 2.36
CA LEU A 288 1.60 -8.41 3.72
C LEU A 288 2.28 -7.02 3.76
N ILE A 289 3.31 -6.82 2.92
CA ILE A 289 3.99 -5.52 2.81
C ILE A 289 3.01 -4.45 2.30
N GLN A 290 2.19 -4.76 1.30
CA GLN A 290 1.18 -3.85 0.76
C GLN A 290 0.12 -3.49 1.80
N ALA A 291 -0.37 -4.47 2.57
CA ALA A 291 -1.34 -4.23 3.63
C ALA A 291 -0.79 -3.30 4.73
N VAL A 292 0.46 -3.55 5.18
CA VAL A 292 1.13 -2.68 6.16
C VAL A 292 1.34 -1.27 5.59
N GLY A 293 1.75 -1.15 4.32
CA GLY A 293 1.95 0.12 3.63
C GLY A 293 0.65 0.90 3.37
N ALA A 294 -0.50 0.22 3.29
CA ALA A 294 -1.80 0.86 3.10
C ALA A 294 -2.30 1.58 4.37
N LEU A 295 -1.91 1.13 5.56
CA LEU A 295 -2.38 1.71 6.83
C LEU A 295 -2.15 3.22 6.97
N PRO A 296 -0.94 3.77 6.72
CA PRO A 296 -0.71 5.22 6.79
C PRO A 296 -1.55 6.00 5.79
N THR A 297 -1.77 5.44 4.59
CA THR A 297 -2.59 6.07 3.55
C THR A 297 -4.06 6.17 3.97
N LEU A 298 -4.59 5.12 4.60
CA LEU A 298 -5.96 5.12 5.12
C LEU A 298 -6.13 6.09 6.29
N LEU A 299 -5.15 6.17 7.19
CA LEU A 299 -5.14 7.15 8.28
C LEU A 299 -5.07 8.59 7.74
N GLY A 300 -4.24 8.84 6.73
CA GLY A 300 -4.16 10.12 6.04
C GLY A 300 -5.47 10.55 5.39
N ALA A 301 -6.20 9.61 4.81
CA ALA A 301 -7.52 9.87 4.23
C ALA A 301 -8.58 10.17 5.31
N ASP A 302 -8.55 9.52 6.45
CA ASP A 302 -9.46 9.83 7.59
C ASP A 302 -9.24 11.28 8.08
N VAL A 303 -7.97 11.72 8.15
CA VAL A 303 -7.62 13.10 8.49
C VAL A 303 -8.11 14.08 7.42
N ALA A 304 -7.89 13.78 6.13
CA ALA A 304 -8.36 14.58 5.02
C ALA A 304 -9.90 14.70 5.02
N PHE A 305 -10.60 13.60 5.29
CA PHE A 305 -12.05 13.59 5.37
C PHE A 305 -12.59 14.41 6.57
N ALA A 306 -11.92 14.31 7.72
CA ALA A 306 -12.26 15.12 8.89
C ALA A 306 -12.04 16.62 8.61
N LYS A 307 -11.01 16.98 7.86
CA LYS A 307 -10.72 18.36 7.43
C LYS A 307 -11.80 18.88 6.49
N LEU A 308 -12.22 18.10 5.48
CA LEU A 308 -13.33 18.47 4.59
C LEU A 308 -14.63 18.74 5.37
N ARG A 309 -14.94 17.92 6.37
CA ARG A 309 -16.11 18.15 7.22
C ARG A 309 -16.03 19.43 8.06
N LYS A 310 -14.83 19.82 8.50
CA LYS A 310 -14.60 21.05 9.28
C LYS A 310 -14.77 22.33 8.46
N LEU A 311 -14.75 22.26 7.12
CA LEU A 311 -15.03 23.42 6.27
C LEU A 311 -16.45 23.96 6.53
N ALA A 312 -17.36 23.11 7.02
CA ALA A 312 -18.75 23.49 7.35
C ALA A 312 -19.42 24.30 6.22
N LEU A 313 -19.26 23.78 4.99
CA LEU A 313 -19.90 24.34 3.79
C LEU A 313 -21.41 24.13 3.88
N ALA A 314 -22.17 24.96 3.17
CA ALA A 314 -23.62 24.86 3.11
C ALA A 314 -24.08 23.49 2.55
N PRO A 315 -25.27 22.99 2.93
CA PRO A 315 -25.87 21.84 2.26
C PRO A 315 -26.11 22.15 0.78
N VAL A 316 -26.04 21.14 -0.09
CA VAL A 316 -26.28 21.30 -1.54
C VAL A 316 -27.76 21.63 -1.78
N ASN A 317 -28.04 22.84 -2.24
CA ASN A 317 -29.39 23.31 -2.60
C ASN A 317 -29.53 23.53 -4.11
N VAL A 318 -28.43 23.74 -4.83
CA VAL A 318 -28.46 23.99 -6.27
C VAL A 318 -28.71 22.69 -7.04
N ASP A 319 -29.87 22.58 -7.66
CA ASP A 319 -30.19 21.52 -8.60
C ASP A 319 -29.98 22.00 -10.04
N PHE A 320 -28.81 21.72 -10.60
CA PHE A 320 -28.48 22.08 -11.99
C PHE A 320 -29.20 21.20 -13.01
N ALA A 321 -29.96 20.18 -12.60
CA ALA A 321 -30.70 19.32 -13.50
C ALA A 321 -32.03 19.93 -14.00
N SER A 322 -32.51 21.03 -13.37
CA SER A 322 -33.78 21.67 -13.71
C SER A 322 -33.68 22.79 -14.78
N SER A 323 -32.52 22.98 -15.39
CA SER A 323 -32.30 24.04 -16.41
C SER A 323 -31.98 23.49 -17.82
N GLN A 324 -32.58 22.34 -18.19
CA GLN A 324 -32.62 21.89 -19.59
C GLN A 324 -34.06 21.76 -20.04
#